data_197789e132a0ab737c4c2caf13b7d5c9
#
_entry.id   197789e132a0ab737c4c2caf13b7d5c9
#
_cell.length_a   1.000
_cell.length_b   1.000
_cell.length_c   1.000
_cell.angle_alpha   90.00
_cell.angle_beta   90.00
_cell.angle_gamma   90.00
#
_symmetry.space_group_name_H-M   'P 1'
#
loop_
_entity.id
_entity.type
_entity.pdbx_description
1 polymer ?
#
loop_
_entity_poly.entity_id
_entity_poly.type
_entity_poly.pdbx_seq_one_letter_code
_entity_poly.pdbx_strand_id
1 'polypeptide(L)'
;LDPTVPQLADLKTAVSEAVTNCIVHAYPEGIGPVTLTAALYEGGVVRITVTDRGVGIADVEKAMQPMYTTGDPEERAGLGFAVMQSFMDKVHVSSRPGRGTRVTLTKRLDTRR
;
A
#
# COMPACT_ATOMS: atom_id res chain seq x y z
N LEU A 1 -8.63 7.92 19.25
CA LEU A 1 -8.85 6.56 18.76
C LEU A 1 -8.22 5.53 19.68
N ASP A 2 -8.93 4.44 19.86
CA ASP A 2 -8.46 3.35 20.69
C ASP A 2 -8.58 2.03 19.89
N PRO A 3 -7.69 1.83 18.91
CA PRO A 3 -7.75 0.63 18.06
C PRO A 3 -7.41 -0.63 18.84
N THR A 4 -7.93 -1.76 18.39
CA THR A 4 -7.57 -3.05 18.95
C THR A 4 -6.17 -3.46 18.49
N VAL A 5 -5.55 -4.38 19.23
CA VAL A 5 -4.22 -4.90 18.87
C VAL A 5 -4.25 -5.58 17.48
N PRO A 6 -5.24 -6.40 17.13
CA PRO A 6 -5.32 -6.94 15.77
C PRO A 6 -5.42 -5.86 14.69
N GLN A 7 -6.16 -4.77 14.94
CA GLN A 7 -6.26 -3.68 13.98
C GLN A 7 -4.93 -2.98 13.78
N LEU A 8 -4.16 -2.77 14.84
CA LEU A 8 -2.82 -2.20 14.75
C LEU A 8 -1.88 -3.11 13.97
N ALA A 9 -1.96 -4.43 14.18
CA ALA A 9 -1.16 -5.39 13.45
C ALA A 9 -1.51 -5.38 11.95
N ASP A 10 -2.79 -5.30 11.62
CA ASP A 10 -3.25 -5.22 10.24
C ASP A 10 -2.74 -3.96 9.53
N LEU A 11 -2.81 -2.81 10.22
CA LEU A 11 -2.29 -1.55 9.70
C LEU A 11 -0.78 -1.65 9.45
N LYS A 12 -0.05 -2.17 10.42
CA LYS A 12 1.41 -2.31 10.31
C LYS A 12 1.78 -3.19 9.12
N THR A 13 1.08 -4.30 8.95
CA THR A 13 1.34 -5.22 7.84
C THR A 13 1.08 -4.55 6.50
N ALA A 14 -0.06 -3.88 6.35
CA ALA A 14 -0.41 -3.22 5.09
C ALA A 14 0.56 -2.09 4.75
N VAL A 15 0.91 -1.27 5.74
CA VAL A 15 1.86 -0.16 5.53
C VAL A 15 3.24 -0.70 5.18
N SER A 16 3.68 -1.75 5.86
CA SER A 16 4.99 -2.38 5.58
C SER A 16 5.05 -2.89 4.15
N GLU A 17 3.97 -3.51 3.66
CA GLU A 17 3.91 -3.97 2.28
C GLU A 17 3.96 -2.82 1.28
N ALA A 18 3.24 -1.72 1.56
CA ALA A 18 3.27 -0.55 0.69
C ALA A 18 4.66 0.07 0.62
N VAL A 19 5.34 0.20 1.75
CA VAL A 19 6.70 0.75 1.81
C VAL A 19 7.68 -0.19 1.11
N THR A 20 7.56 -1.49 1.35
CA THR A 20 8.42 -2.49 0.71
C THR A 20 8.29 -2.43 -0.81
N ASN A 21 7.06 -2.30 -1.32
CA ASN A 21 6.84 -2.13 -2.76
C ASN A 21 7.56 -0.91 -3.31
N CYS A 22 7.55 0.20 -2.58
CA CYS A 22 8.30 1.39 -2.99
C CYS A 22 9.80 1.11 -3.06
N ILE A 23 10.34 0.47 -2.03
CA ILE A 23 11.78 0.21 -1.94
C ILE A 23 12.23 -0.76 -3.04
N VAL A 24 11.47 -1.84 -3.24
CA VAL A 24 11.89 -2.94 -4.12
C VAL A 24 11.55 -2.64 -5.58
N HIS A 25 10.39 -2.04 -5.86
CA HIS A 25 9.87 -1.93 -7.22
C HIS A 25 9.93 -0.53 -7.80
N ALA A 26 9.82 0.51 -6.98
CA ALA A 26 9.82 1.88 -7.49
C ALA A 26 11.21 2.36 -7.87
N TYR A 27 12.22 1.91 -7.16
CA TYR A 27 13.60 2.36 -7.36
C TYR A 27 14.54 1.18 -7.60
N PRO A 28 14.39 0.47 -8.73
CA PRO A 28 15.17 -0.76 -8.97
C PRO A 28 16.68 -0.53 -9.09
N GLU A 29 17.10 0.69 -9.41
CA GLU A 29 18.52 1.00 -9.65
C GLU A 29 19.13 1.86 -8.56
N GLY A 30 18.46 2.03 -7.44
CA GLY A 30 18.98 2.88 -6.39
C GLY A 30 18.00 3.11 -5.27
N ILE A 31 18.07 4.30 -4.69
CA ILE A 31 17.17 4.73 -3.62
C ILE A 31 16.47 6.01 -4.05
N GLY A 32 15.30 6.22 -3.51
CA GLY A 32 14.55 7.43 -3.78
C GLY A 32 13.59 7.75 -2.63
N PRO A 33 12.95 8.92 -2.69
CA PRO A 33 12.08 9.36 -1.61
C PRO A 33 10.77 8.57 -1.55
N VAL A 34 10.37 8.26 -0.33
CA VAL A 34 9.05 7.69 -0.02
C VAL A 34 8.40 8.62 0.99
N THR A 35 7.23 9.13 0.64
CA THR A 35 6.48 10.01 1.54
C THR A 35 5.31 9.25 2.11
N LEU A 36 5.17 9.27 3.43
CA LEU A 36 4.09 8.62 4.13
C LEU A 36 3.29 9.68 4.88
N THR A 37 1.99 9.74 4.62
CA THR A 37 1.08 10.63 5.33
C THR A 37 -0.04 9.82 5.94
N ALA A 38 -0.56 10.29 7.07
CA ALA A 38 -1.67 9.64 7.73
C ALA A 38 -2.70 10.70 8.15
N ALA A 39 -3.97 10.37 8.00
CA ALA A 39 -5.06 11.23 8.38
C ALA A 39 -6.13 10.43 9.12
N LEU A 40 -6.72 11.06 10.13
CA LEU A 40 -7.81 10.50 10.90
C LEU A 40 -9.09 11.26 10.56
N TYR A 41 -10.15 10.52 10.32
CA TYR A 41 -11.46 11.08 10.02
C TYR A 41 -12.48 10.66 11.07
N GLU A 42 -13.58 11.37 11.14
CA GLU A 42 -14.67 11.02 12.02
C GLU A 42 -15.16 9.60 11.74
N GLY A 43 -15.68 8.94 12.76
CA GLY A 43 -16.14 7.55 12.64
C GLY A 43 -15.05 6.51 12.74
N GLY A 44 -13.83 6.91 13.14
CA GLY A 44 -12.72 5.99 13.32
C GLY A 44 -12.04 5.55 12.04
N VAL A 45 -12.12 6.34 10.99
CA VAL A 45 -11.48 6.02 9.71
C VAL A 45 -10.06 6.55 9.68
N VAL A 46 -9.11 5.68 9.34
CA VAL A 46 -7.70 6.03 9.14
C VAL A 46 -7.39 5.90 7.65
N ARG A 47 -6.76 6.93 7.11
CA ARG A 47 -6.26 6.90 5.74
C ARG A 47 -4.76 7.13 5.75
N ILE A 48 -4.03 6.20 5.16
CA ILE A 48 -2.57 6.29 5.06
C ILE A 48 -2.23 6.32 3.57
N THR A 49 -1.42 7.31 3.20
CA THR A 49 -0.98 7.46 1.81
C THR A 49 0.53 7.27 1.74
N VAL A 50 0.97 6.37 0.87
CA VAL A 50 2.38 6.10 0.62
C VAL A 50 2.67 6.51 -0.81
N THR A 51 3.56 7.49 -0.99
CA THR A 51 3.87 8.07 -2.30
C THR A 51 5.35 7.91 -2.60
N ASP A 52 5.67 7.42 -3.79
CA ASP A 52 7.03 7.41 -4.30
C ASP A 52 7.10 8.19 -5.61
N ARG A 53 8.32 8.50 -6.05
CA ARG A 53 8.60 9.15 -7.32
C ARG A 53 9.41 8.24 -8.24
N GLY A 54 9.19 6.96 -8.13
CA GLY A 54 9.95 5.96 -8.88
C GLY A 54 9.44 5.73 -10.29
N VAL A 55 9.67 4.52 -10.78
CA VAL A 55 9.39 4.16 -12.17
C VAL A 55 7.89 4.10 -12.49
N GLY A 56 7.04 4.00 -11.48
CA GLY A 56 5.61 3.84 -11.67
C GLY A 56 5.22 2.42 -12.08
N ILE A 57 3.93 2.23 -12.25
CA ILE A 57 3.34 0.95 -12.65
C ILE A 57 2.60 1.18 -13.97
N ALA A 58 2.97 0.43 -15.00
CA ALA A 58 2.38 0.57 -16.32
C ALA A 58 0.92 0.09 -16.34
N ASP A 59 0.65 -1.01 -15.66
CA ASP A 59 -0.69 -1.60 -15.61
C ASP A 59 -1.07 -1.88 -14.15
N VAL A 60 -1.77 -0.92 -13.55
CA VAL A 60 -2.19 -1.00 -12.16
C VAL A 60 -3.16 -2.13 -11.93
N GLU A 61 -4.11 -2.33 -12.84
CA GLU A 61 -5.09 -3.41 -12.69
C GLU A 61 -4.41 -4.77 -12.65
N LYS A 62 -3.46 -4.99 -13.54
CA LYS A 62 -2.69 -6.23 -13.56
C LYS A 62 -1.87 -6.41 -12.29
N ALA A 63 -1.21 -5.34 -11.83
CA ALA A 63 -0.40 -5.38 -10.62
C ALA A 63 -1.22 -5.70 -9.37
N MET A 64 -2.49 -5.32 -9.35
CA MET A 64 -3.37 -5.54 -8.20
C MET A 64 -4.09 -6.88 -8.23
N GLN A 65 -4.03 -7.62 -9.32
CA GLN A 65 -4.67 -8.93 -9.39
C GLN A 65 -3.93 -9.95 -8.54
N PRO A 66 -4.65 -10.76 -7.74
CA PRO A 66 -4.03 -11.88 -7.05
C PRO A 66 -3.58 -12.91 -8.08
N MET A 67 -2.29 -13.22 -8.10
CA MET A 67 -1.69 -14.04 -9.15
C MET A 67 -0.67 -15.00 -8.59
N TYR A 68 -0.35 -16.01 -9.39
CA TYR A 68 0.82 -16.83 -9.14
C TYR A 68 2.07 -16.00 -9.38
N THR A 69 3.03 -16.12 -8.50
CA THR A 69 4.30 -15.46 -8.74
C THR A 69 5.18 -16.35 -9.62
N THR A 70 5.66 -15.78 -10.72
CA THR A 70 6.65 -16.43 -11.60
C THR A 70 8.03 -15.80 -11.44
N GLY A 71 8.15 -14.85 -10.52
CA GLY A 71 9.35 -14.07 -10.35
C GLY A 71 9.34 -12.74 -11.10
N ASP A 72 8.28 -12.49 -11.87
CA ASP A 72 8.09 -11.20 -12.53
C ASP A 72 7.89 -10.11 -11.47
N PRO A 73 8.58 -8.95 -11.56
CA PRO A 73 8.41 -7.87 -10.60
C PRO A 73 6.96 -7.38 -10.45
N GLU A 74 6.19 -7.32 -11.54
CA GLU A 74 4.79 -6.91 -11.48
C GLU A 74 3.95 -7.92 -10.67
N GLU A 75 4.21 -9.20 -10.83
CA GLU A 75 3.50 -10.23 -10.07
C GLU A 75 3.86 -10.18 -8.59
N ARG A 76 5.12 -9.90 -8.27
CA ARG A 76 5.54 -9.72 -6.87
C ARG A 76 4.85 -8.53 -6.24
N ALA A 77 4.73 -7.43 -6.97
CA ALA A 77 3.98 -6.26 -6.50
C ALA A 77 2.52 -6.62 -6.27
N GLY A 78 1.94 -7.46 -7.13
CA GLY A 78 0.58 -7.95 -6.98
C GLY A 78 0.35 -8.71 -5.69
N LEU A 79 1.33 -9.50 -5.24
CA LEU A 79 1.25 -10.18 -3.95
C LEU A 79 1.19 -9.17 -2.80
N GLY A 80 1.99 -8.12 -2.86
CA GLY A 80 1.96 -7.05 -1.86
C GLY A 80 0.61 -6.34 -1.82
N PHE A 81 0.03 -6.03 -2.98
CA PHE A 81 -1.29 -5.41 -3.04
C PHE A 81 -2.38 -6.35 -2.53
N ALA A 82 -2.29 -7.65 -2.80
CA ALA A 82 -3.23 -8.62 -2.26
C ALA A 82 -3.18 -8.65 -0.72
N VAL A 83 -1.99 -8.59 -0.14
CA VAL A 83 -1.83 -8.50 1.32
C VAL A 83 -2.47 -7.22 1.85
N MET A 84 -2.19 -6.07 1.22
CA MET A 84 -2.80 -4.79 1.62
C MET A 84 -4.33 -4.89 1.59
N GLN A 85 -4.89 -5.45 0.53
CA GLN A 85 -6.34 -5.60 0.38
C GLN A 85 -6.94 -6.52 1.44
N SER A 86 -6.19 -7.52 1.88
CA SER A 86 -6.65 -8.44 2.93
C SER A 86 -6.79 -7.76 4.29
N PHE A 87 -5.99 -6.76 4.58
CA PHE A 87 -5.93 -6.12 5.89
C PHE A 87 -6.56 -4.73 5.94
N MET A 88 -6.83 -4.13 4.80
CA MET A 88 -7.43 -2.80 4.72
C MET A 88 -8.83 -2.89 4.14
N ASP A 89 -9.68 -1.92 4.45
CA ASP A 89 -11.03 -1.87 3.90
C ASP A 89 -11.03 -1.40 2.45
N LYS A 90 -10.07 -0.53 2.10
CA LYS A 90 -9.95 -0.02 0.75
C LYS A 90 -8.48 0.23 0.43
N VAL A 91 -8.07 -0.18 -0.76
CA VAL A 91 -6.75 0.10 -1.30
C VAL A 91 -6.94 0.76 -2.66
N HIS A 92 -6.43 1.99 -2.81
CA HIS A 92 -6.47 2.72 -4.06
C HIS A 92 -5.06 2.97 -4.54
N VAL A 93 -4.78 2.64 -5.79
CA VAL A 93 -3.46 2.84 -6.38
C VAL A 93 -3.58 3.77 -7.58
N SER A 94 -2.78 4.82 -7.57
CA SER A 94 -2.66 5.75 -8.69
C SER A 94 -1.19 5.77 -9.11
N SER A 95 -0.93 5.49 -10.38
CA SER A 95 0.44 5.41 -10.88
C SER A 95 0.51 5.75 -12.35
N ARG A 96 1.66 6.30 -12.75
CA ARG A 96 1.98 6.54 -14.16
C ARG A 96 3.44 6.18 -14.39
N PRO A 97 3.75 5.53 -15.51
CA PRO A 97 5.15 5.22 -15.83
C PRO A 97 6.02 6.48 -15.80
N GLY A 98 7.14 6.39 -15.11
CA GLY A 98 8.09 7.50 -14.97
C GLY A 98 7.69 8.58 -13.98
N ARG A 99 6.51 8.50 -13.35
CA ARG A 99 6.01 9.53 -12.44
C ARG A 99 5.78 9.05 -11.02
N GLY A 100 6.01 7.78 -10.76
CA GLY A 100 5.86 7.21 -9.45
C GLY A 100 4.47 6.67 -9.16
N THR A 101 4.24 6.32 -7.90
CA THR A 101 3.04 5.63 -7.46
C THR A 101 2.55 6.23 -6.15
N ARG A 102 1.24 6.34 -6.01
CA ARG A 102 0.57 6.70 -4.76
C ARG A 102 -0.37 5.58 -4.38
N VAL A 103 -0.16 5.03 -3.19
CA VAL A 103 -1.03 4.00 -2.63
C VAL A 103 -1.77 4.62 -1.45
N THR A 104 -3.10 4.57 -1.49
CA THR A 104 -3.94 5.07 -0.41
C THR A 104 -4.63 3.90 0.26
N LEU A 105 -4.36 3.74 1.54
CA LEU A 105 -4.89 2.66 2.37
C LEU A 105 -5.91 3.24 3.33
N THR A 106 -7.12 2.71 3.31
CA THR A 106 -8.20 3.18 4.18
C THR A 106 -8.67 2.03 5.06
N LYS A 107 -8.78 2.29 6.35
CA LYS A 107 -9.28 1.30 7.30
C LYS A 107 -10.14 1.99 8.36
N ARG A 108 -11.30 1.40 8.62
CA ARG A 108 -12.13 1.81 9.72
C ARG A 108 -11.70 1.04 10.96
N LEU A 109 -11.34 1.77 12.00
CA LEU A 109 -10.94 1.19 13.27
C LEU A 109 -12.14 1.18 14.22
N ASP A 110 -12.39 0.03 14.82
CA ASP A 110 -13.41 -0.05 15.86
C ASP A 110 -12.80 0.46 17.16
N THR A 111 -13.55 1.29 17.85
CA THR A 111 -13.15 1.73 19.16
C THR A 111 -13.60 0.73 20.21
N ARG A 112 -12.81 0.56 21.25
CA ARG A 112 -13.20 -0.24 22.40
C ARG A 112 -14.34 0.44 23.13
N ARG A 113 -15.24 -0.37 23.63
CA ARG A 113 -16.34 0.11 24.45
C ARG A 113 -16.32 -0.54 25.80
#